data_92f48effb9572bec2698a5e871a27526
#
_entry.id   92f48effb9572bec2698a5e871a27526
#
_cell.length_a   1.000
_cell.length_b   1.000
_cell.length_c   1.000
_cell.angle_alpha   90.00
_cell.angle_beta   90.00
_cell.angle_gamma   90.00
#
_symmetry.space_group_name_H-M   'P 1'
#
loop_
_entity.id
_entity.type
_entity.pdbx_description
1 polymer ?
#
loop_
_entity_poly.entity_id
_entity_poly.type
_entity_poly.pdbx_seq_one_letter_code
_entity_poly.pdbx_strand_id
1 'polypeptide(L)'
;LTQPWFDSDATKQYNFYGTQAAISGAYSLYNYSTSHAFLFNNDLKQAHGITDDFYELVRDGKWTVDALYKYAAMAVNDLDGDGTMNPKNDCYGATGTVTRFYSALITGADIRYIDRQDDGTLYYALVGNEPAQTYMSKLVSLNNGNDIFTSGTEDIGGSDESIFPTGRALFLAEYTGKTENIRDIDFDIGFLPPPKADETQDKYYSLVEGGAQSVLPKTVQPTDYHRIETILNAFAYYSYKESIPAYIDVLLMEKVARNAE
;
A
#
# COMPACT_ATOMS: atom_id res chain seq x y z
N LEU A 1 0.74 22.34 14.54
CA LEU A 1 0.82 21.05 13.83
C LEU A 1 1.10 19.85 14.77
N THR A 2 0.90 20.03 16.07
CA THR A 2 1.12 18.97 17.09
C THR A 2 -0.14 18.14 17.38
N GLN A 3 -1.26 18.48 16.79
CA GLN A 3 -2.53 17.81 17.00
C GLN A 3 -2.56 16.46 16.22
N PRO A 4 -3.27 15.43 16.71
CA PRO A 4 -3.26 14.09 16.13
C PRO A 4 -3.86 13.99 14.73
N TRP A 5 -4.59 15.01 14.29
CA TRP A 5 -5.12 15.08 12.94
C TRP A 5 -4.16 15.68 11.90
N PHE A 6 -2.96 16.07 12.29
CA PHE A 6 -1.87 16.42 11.38
C PHE A 6 -0.83 15.30 11.33
N ASP A 7 -0.39 14.96 10.12
CA ASP A 7 0.70 14.02 9.93
C ASP A 7 2.03 14.74 10.12
N SER A 8 2.61 14.57 11.31
CA SER A 8 3.86 15.24 11.68
C SER A 8 5.06 14.75 10.88
N ASP A 9 5.09 13.49 10.50
CA ASP A 9 6.23 12.88 9.82
C ASP A 9 6.22 13.21 8.33
N ALA A 10 5.07 13.11 7.67
CA ALA A 10 4.91 13.62 6.31
C ALA A 10 5.16 15.15 6.26
N THR A 11 4.66 15.92 7.24
CA THR A 11 4.86 17.37 7.29
C THR A 11 6.35 17.72 7.40
N LYS A 12 7.13 17.03 8.22
CA LYS A 12 8.59 17.26 8.33
C LYS A 12 9.33 17.09 7.01
N GLN A 13 8.86 16.19 6.13
CA GLN A 13 9.48 15.98 4.82
C GLN A 13 9.38 17.20 3.91
N TYR A 14 8.41 18.08 4.14
CA TYR A 14 8.21 19.32 3.40
C TYR A 14 8.88 20.54 4.05
N ASN A 15 9.80 20.34 4.99
CA ASN A 15 10.63 21.42 5.51
C ASN A 15 11.94 21.50 4.70
N PHE A 16 12.14 22.58 3.97
CA PHE A 16 13.33 22.83 3.18
C PHE A 16 14.11 24.00 3.75
N TYR A 17 15.31 23.75 4.25
CA TYR A 17 16.20 24.78 4.82
C TYR A 17 15.51 25.65 5.87
N GLY A 18 14.75 25.05 6.77
CA GLY A 18 14.03 25.76 7.83
C GLY A 18 12.70 26.39 7.41
N THR A 19 12.31 26.27 6.14
CA THR A 19 11.02 26.76 5.63
C THR A 19 10.05 25.59 5.47
N GLN A 20 8.91 25.63 6.19
CA GLN A 20 7.83 24.67 6.01
C GLN A 20 7.06 24.99 4.73
N ALA A 21 7.28 24.21 3.68
CA ALA A 21 6.70 24.46 2.36
C ALA A 21 5.27 23.92 2.23
N ALA A 22 4.95 22.81 2.89
CA ALA A 22 3.63 22.18 2.86
C ALA A 22 3.35 21.48 4.19
N ILE A 23 2.07 21.19 4.43
CA ILE A 23 1.61 20.39 5.56
C ILE A 23 0.76 19.21 5.07
N SER A 24 0.73 18.14 5.84
CA SER A 24 -0.11 16.97 5.62
C SER A 24 -1.01 16.71 6.83
N GLY A 25 -2.19 16.16 6.61
CA GLY A 25 -3.11 15.85 7.69
C GLY A 25 -4.44 15.27 7.22
N ALA A 26 -5.29 15.02 8.19
CA ALA A 26 -6.59 14.38 8.04
C ALA A 26 -7.64 15.19 7.27
N TYR A 27 -7.35 16.41 6.88
CA TYR A 27 -8.28 17.25 6.11
C TYR A 27 -8.58 16.71 4.69
N SER A 28 -7.90 15.67 4.27
CA SER A 28 -8.16 15.00 3.00
C SER A 28 -8.17 13.49 3.18
N LEU A 29 -9.25 12.84 2.79
CA LEU A 29 -9.35 11.37 2.70
C LEU A 29 -8.42 10.78 1.65
N TYR A 30 -7.95 11.58 0.71
CA TYR A 30 -7.08 11.12 -0.37
C TYR A 30 -5.82 10.44 0.17
N ASN A 31 -5.24 10.94 1.26
CA ASN A 31 -4.07 10.31 1.88
C ASN A 31 -4.35 8.88 2.38
N TYR A 32 -5.58 8.61 2.80
CA TYR A 32 -6.00 7.28 3.26
C TYR A 32 -6.35 6.38 2.09
N SER A 33 -7.07 6.92 1.09
CA SER A 33 -7.49 6.15 -0.09
C SER A 33 -6.34 5.80 -1.04
N THR A 34 -5.23 6.52 -0.99
CA THR A 34 -4.03 6.21 -1.79
C THR A 34 -2.92 5.52 -1.00
N SER A 35 -3.22 5.02 0.21
CA SER A 35 -2.31 4.14 0.95
C SER A 35 -2.24 2.77 0.30
N HIS A 36 -1.03 2.31 0.02
CA HIS A 36 -0.80 0.98 -0.55
C HIS A 36 -1.13 -0.11 0.45
N ALA A 37 -1.78 -1.17 -0.04
CA ALA A 37 -2.10 -2.37 0.70
C ALA A 37 -1.94 -3.60 -0.19
N PHE A 38 -1.86 -4.76 0.44
CA PHE A 38 -2.06 -6.04 -0.21
C PHE A 38 -3.45 -6.57 0.15
N LEU A 39 -4.29 -6.74 -0.86
CA LEU A 39 -5.55 -7.45 -0.70
C LEU A 39 -5.30 -8.93 -0.89
N PHE A 40 -6.05 -9.78 -0.20
CA PHE A 40 -6.00 -11.22 -0.45
C PHE A 40 -7.39 -11.81 -0.62
N ASN A 41 -7.49 -12.81 -1.47
CA ASN A 41 -8.68 -13.61 -1.71
C ASN A 41 -8.75 -14.73 -0.67
N ASN A 42 -9.69 -14.64 0.26
CA ASN A 42 -9.82 -15.61 1.35
C ASN A 42 -10.33 -16.98 0.85
N ASP A 43 -11.18 -17.01 -0.14
CA ASP A 43 -11.69 -18.25 -0.72
C ASP A 43 -10.59 -19.02 -1.45
N LEU A 44 -9.77 -18.31 -2.23
CA LEU A 44 -8.61 -18.91 -2.91
C LEU A 44 -7.56 -19.39 -1.90
N LYS A 45 -7.33 -18.62 -0.83
CA LYS A 45 -6.48 -19.03 0.30
C LYS A 45 -6.92 -20.38 0.86
N GLN A 46 -8.22 -20.54 1.14
CA GLN A 46 -8.79 -21.80 1.67
C GLN A 46 -8.70 -22.92 0.63
N ALA A 47 -9.04 -22.66 -0.64
CA ALA A 47 -8.99 -23.64 -1.71
C ALA A 47 -7.59 -24.25 -1.92
N HIS A 48 -6.53 -23.47 -1.67
CA HIS A 48 -5.14 -23.93 -1.72
C HIS A 48 -4.62 -24.49 -0.38
N GLY A 49 -5.50 -24.70 0.62
CA GLY A 49 -5.14 -25.30 1.90
C GLY A 49 -4.23 -24.43 2.77
N ILE A 50 -4.24 -23.12 2.55
CA ILE A 50 -3.48 -22.16 3.38
C ILE A 50 -4.29 -21.91 4.66
N THR A 51 -3.86 -22.54 5.76
CA THR A 51 -4.55 -22.49 7.05
C THR A 51 -4.07 -21.38 7.97
N ASP A 52 -2.88 -20.82 7.69
CA ASP A 52 -2.31 -19.75 8.50
C ASP A 52 -3.22 -18.50 8.45
N ASP A 53 -3.42 -17.86 9.61
CA ASP A 53 -4.13 -16.59 9.70
C ASP A 53 -3.18 -15.45 9.33
N PHE A 54 -3.47 -14.75 8.24
CA PHE A 54 -2.62 -13.67 7.75
C PHE A 54 -2.63 -12.45 8.68
N TYR A 55 -3.73 -12.21 9.39
CA TYR A 55 -3.80 -11.13 10.38
C TYR A 55 -2.94 -11.44 11.61
N GLU A 56 -2.89 -12.71 12.03
CA GLU A 56 -1.97 -13.12 13.07
C GLU A 56 -0.51 -12.99 12.65
N LEU A 57 -0.17 -13.33 11.41
CA LEU A 57 1.18 -13.06 10.89
C LEU A 57 1.55 -11.58 10.96
N VAL A 58 0.60 -10.69 10.68
CA VAL A 58 0.82 -9.24 10.84
C VAL A 58 1.01 -8.86 12.31
N ARG A 59 0.12 -9.31 13.21
CA ARG A 59 0.20 -9.04 14.65
C ARG A 59 1.50 -9.53 15.28
N ASP A 60 1.96 -10.71 14.85
CA ASP A 60 3.21 -11.33 15.31
C ASP A 60 4.47 -10.74 14.65
N GLY A 61 4.32 -9.84 13.69
CA GLY A 61 5.44 -9.28 12.94
C GLY A 61 6.08 -10.25 11.93
N LYS A 62 5.39 -11.32 11.58
CA LYS A 62 5.86 -12.39 10.65
C LYS A 62 5.39 -12.21 9.21
N TRP A 63 4.56 -11.21 8.94
CA TRP A 63 4.17 -10.87 7.58
C TRP A 63 5.33 -10.14 6.88
N THR A 64 6.17 -10.92 6.22
CA THR A 64 7.40 -10.50 5.54
C THR A 64 7.31 -10.78 4.04
N VAL A 65 8.26 -10.25 3.26
CA VAL A 65 8.35 -10.58 1.83
C VAL A 65 8.50 -12.08 1.58
N ASP A 66 9.22 -12.81 2.45
CA ASP A 66 9.32 -14.27 2.34
C ASP A 66 7.98 -14.95 2.58
N ALA A 67 7.19 -14.47 3.55
CA ALA A 67 5.84 -14.98 3.79
C ALA A 67 4.93 -14.71 2.60
N LEU A 68 4.93 -13.48 2.05
CA LEU A 68 4.18 -13.15 0.85
C LEU A 68 4.50 -14.13 -0.28
N TYR A 69 5.77 -14.31 -0.63
CA TYR A 69 6.16 -15.19 -1.74
C TYR A 69 5.89 -16.66 -1.45
N LYS A 70 6.07 -17.11 -0.20
CA LYS A 70 5.70 -18.47 0.23
C LYS A 70 4.23 -18.78 -0.08
N TYR A 71 3.32 -17.92 0.36
CA TYR A 71 1.88 -18.14 0.15
C TYR A 71 1.46 -17.88 -1.31
N ALA A 72 2.04 -16.87 -1.94
CA ALA A 72 1.80 -16.60 -3.35
C ALA A 72 2.17 -17.79 -4.23
N ALA A 73 3.30 -18.44 -3.98
CA ALA A 73 3.72 -19.64 -4.73
C ALA A 73 2.75 -20.82 -4.56
N MET A 74 2.05 -20.93 -3.43
CA MET A 74 1.06 -21.98 -3.19
C MET A 74 -0.18 -21.83 -4.07
N ALA A 75 -0.49 -20.62 -4.54
CA ALA A 75 -1.67 -20.31 -5.35
C ALA A 75 -1.39 -20.37 -6.87
N VAL A 76 -0.13 -20.50 -7.29
CA VAL A 76 0.20 -20.62 -8.71
C VAL A 76 -0.30 -21.95 -9.24
N ASN A 77 -1.14 -21.92 -10.28
CA ASN A 77 -1.72 -23.14 -10.85
C ASN A 77 -2.05 -22.94 -12.33
N ASP A 78 -1.50 -23.81 -13.17
CA ASP A 78 -1.86 -23.97 -14.58
C ASP A 78 -3.21 -24.70 -14.63
N LEU A 79 -4.30 -23.96 -14.85
CA LEU A 79 -5.67 -24.49 -14.75
C LEU A 79 -6.10 -25.26 -16.01
N ASP A 80 -5.55 -24.93 -17.18
CA ASP A 80 -5.88 -25.64 -18.42
C ASP A 80 -4.89 -26.78 -18.75
N GLY A 81 -3.77 -26.85 -18.02
CA GLY A 81 -2.80 -27.95 -18.10
C GLY A 81 -1.94 -27.94 -19.37
N ASP A 82 -1.81 -26.79 -20.03
CA ASP A 82 -1.05 -26.69 -21.29
C ASP A 82 0.47 -26.53 -21.05
N GLY A 83 0.90 -26.36 -19.80
CA GLY A 83 2.28 -26.18 -19.38
C GLY A 83 2.83 -24.76 -19.54
N THR A 84 1.95 -23.79 -19.81
CA THR A 84 2.34 -22.39 -20.01
C THR A 84 1.43 -21.46 -19.21
N MET A 85 1.99 -20.76 -18.24
CA MET A 85 1.21 -19.81 -17.44
C MET A 85 0.68 -18.63 -18.29
N ASN A 86 -0.63 -18.43 -18.27
CA ASN A 86 -1.33 -17.41 -19.03
C ASN A 86 -2.35 -16.66 -18.16
N PRO A 87 -2.27 -15.33 -18.05
CA PRO A 87 -3.20 -14.53 -17.24
C PRO A 87 -4.68 -14.65 -17.62
N LYS A 88 -5.00 -15.14 -18.82
CA LYS A 88 -6.39 -15.37 -19.24
C LYS A 88 -7.02 -16.59 -18.58
N ASN A 89 -6.24 -17.62 -18.32
CA ASN A 89 -6.73 -18.94 -17.95
C ASN A 89 -6.30 -19.34 -16.54
N ASP A 90 -5.09 -18.96 -16.10
CA ASP A 90 -4.41 -19.57 -14.96
C ASP A 90 -4.48 -18.74 -13.68
N CYS A 91 -4.11 -19.38 -12.59
CA CYS A 91 -4.10 -18.79 -11.29
C CYS A 91 -2.69 -18.33 -10.89
N TYR A 92 -2.58 -17.10 -10.42
CA TYR A 92 -1.33 -16.47 -10.02
C TYR A 92 -1.28 -16.23 -8.51
N GLY A 93 -0.07 -16.19 -7.98
CA GLY A 93 0.17 -15.87 -6.59
C GLY A 93 -0.14 -14.41 -6.24
N ALA A 94 0.24 -13.49 -7.13
CA ALA A 94 0.02 -12.08 -6.94
C ALA A 94 -0.20 -11.33 -8.27
N THR A 95 -0.94 -10.24 -8.21
CA THR A 95 -1.17 -9.32 -9.33
C THR A 95 -1.12 -7.86 -8.88
N GLY A 96 -1.12 -6.96 -9.83
CA GLY A 96 -1.09 -5.50 -9.63
C GLY A 96 -0.24 -4.82 -10.71
N THR A 97 -0.22 -3.48 -10.76
CA THR A 97 0.76 -2.83 -11.64
C THR A 97 2.18 -3.09 -11.15
N VAL A 98 3.11 -3.28 -12.07
CA VAL A 98 4.54 -3.50 -11.76
C VAL A 98 5.05 -2.42 -10.81
N THR A 99 4.70 -1.15 -11.07
CA THR A 99 5.14 -0.04 -10.23
C THR A 99 4.57 -0.11 -8.83
N ARG A 100 3.27 -0.38 -8.64
CA ARG A 100 2.65 -0.46 -7.31
C ARG A 100 3.16 -1.65 -6.52
N PHE A 101 3.22 -2.82 -7.15
CA PHE A 101 3.72 -4.03 -6.50
C PHE A 101 5.12 -3.83 -5.92
N TYR A 102 6.08 -3.38 -6.74
CA TYR A 102 7.44 -3.17 -6.27
C TYR A 102 7.61 -1.96 -5.37
N SER A 103 6.87 -0.86 -5.61
CA SER A 103 6.91 0.29 -4.69
C SER A 103 6.38 -0.08 -3.30
N ALA A 104 5.31 -0.90 -3.22
CA ALA A 104 4.81 -1.40 -1.96
C ALA A 104 5.84 -2.28 -1.23
N LEU A 105 6.50 -3.20 -1.94
CA LEU A 105 7.53 -4.05 -1.35
C LEU A 105 8.75 -3.25 -0.86
N ILE A 106 9.22 -2.29 -1.65
CA ILE A 106 10.40 -1.46 -1.32
C ILE A 106 10.09 -0.56 -0.13
N THR A 107 8.94 0.11 -0.15
CA THR A 107 8.53 0.98 0.97
C THR A 107 8.19 0.17 2.21
N GLY A 108 7.53 -0.99 2.05
CA GLY A 108 7.25 -1.93 3.13
C GLY A 108 8.51 -2.37 3.88
N ALA A 109 9.64 -2.48 3.16
CA ALA A 109 10.96 -2.78 3.72
C ALA A 109 11.69 -1.56 4.33
N ASP A 110 11.01 -0.43 4.54
CA ASP A 110 11.59 0.85 5.01
C ASP A 110 12.74 1.36 4.13
N ILE A 111 12.72 1.04 2.84
CA ILE A 111 13.73 1.51 1.90
C ILE A 111 13.23 2.80 1.25
N ARG A 112 14.00 3.88 1.41
CA ARG A 112 13.73 5.19 0.83
C ARG A 112 14.55 5.40 -0.43
N TYR A 113 13.94 6.02 -1.43
CA TYR A 113 14.66 6.44 -2.66
C TYR A 113 15.46 7.72 -2.43
N ILE A 114 14.87 8.64 -1.67
CA ILE A 114 15.47 9.92 -1.30
C ILE A 114 15.40 10.04 0.21
N ASP A 115 16.49 10.46 0.82
CA ASP A 115 16.54 10.79 2.24
C ASP A 115 17.25 12.13 2.44
N ARG A 116 17.34 12.57 3.68
CA ARG A 116 17.81 13.89 4.06
C ARG A 116 18.96 13.77 5.07
N GLN A 117 20.03 14.53 4.83
CA GLN A 117 21.12 14.71 5.78
C GLN A 117 20.68 15.65 6.93
N ASP A 118 21.45 15.68 8.01
CA ASP A 118 21.18 16.52 9.18
C ASP A 118 21.11 18.01 8.84
N ASP A 119 21.83 18.46 7.81
CA ASP A 119 21.83 19.85 7.31
C ASP A 119 20.62 20.17 6.40
N GLY A 120 19.75 19.18 6.15
CA GLY A 120 18.58 19.31 5.28
C GLY A 120 18.83 19.02 3.79
N THR A 121 20.05 18.68 3.39
CA THR A 121 20.39 18.33 2.02
C THR A 121 19.77 16.98 1.63
N LEU A 122 19.07 16.95 0.49
CA LEU A 122 18.49 15.71 -0.06
C LEU A 122 19.55 14.90 -0.80
N TYR A 123 19.50 13.59 -0.66
CA TYR A 123 20.38 12.68 -1.39
C TYR A 123 19.64 11.40 -1.82
N TYR A 124 20.16 10.72 -2.83
CA TYR A 124 19.66 9.41 -3.24
C TYR A 124 20.10 8.34 -2.25
N ALA A 125 19.14 7.84 -1.46
CA ALA A 125 19.40 6.91 -0.36
C ALA A 125 19.76 5.49 -0.80
N LEU A 126 19.56 5.16 -2.08
CA LEU A 126 19.91 3.84 -2.62
C LEU A 126 21.40 3.73 -3.00
N VAL A 127 22.09 4.85 -3.22
CA VAL A 127 23.49 4.85 -3.63
C VAL A 127 24.39 4.46 -2.47
N GLY A 128 25.09 3.32 -2.63
CA GLY A 128 25.96 2.81 -1.58
C GLY A 128 25.22 2.16 -0.38
N ASN A 129 23.92 1.97 -0.48
CA ASN A 129 23.12 1.31 0.55
C ASN A 129 23.12 -0.21 0.31
N GLU A 130 24.06 -0.92 0.90
CA GLU A 130 24.21 -2.39 0.76
C GLU A 130 22.94 -3.16 1.20
N PRO A 131 22.28 -2.85 2.33
CA PRO A 131 21.03 -3.50 2.71
C PRO A 131 19.95 -3.35 1.65
N ALA A 132 19.75 -2.15 1.09
CA ALA A 132 18.78 -1.92 0.02
C ALA A 132 19.13 -2.72 -1.25
N GLN A 133 20.40 -2.76 -1.65
CA GLN A 133 20.86 -3.54 -2.81
C GLN A 133 20.65 -5.04 -2.58
N THR A 134 20.92 -5.53 -1.39
CA THR A 134 20.67 -6.93 -1.01
C THR A 134 19.20 -7.27 -1.10
N TYR A 135 18.33 -6.41 -0.57
CA TYR A 135 16.88 -6.60 -0.64
C TYR A 135 16.35 -6.57 -2.08
N MET A 136 16.83 -5.63 -2.91
CA MET A 136 16.48 -5.60 -4.33
C MET A 136 16.91 -6.86 -5.07
N SER A 137 18.10 -7.36 -4.78
CA SER A 137 18.60 -8.62 -5.35
C SER A 137 17.74 -9.82 -4.92
N LYS A 138 17.27 -9.82 -3.68
CA LYS A 138 16.32 -10.80 -3.15
C LYS A 138 15.00 -10.76 -3.93
N LEU A 139 14.40 -9.58 -4.14
CA LEU A 139 13.17 -9.44 -4.92
C LEU A 139 13.31 -9.95 -6.35
N VAL A 140 14.43 -9.63 -7.02
CA VAL A 140 14.74 -10.16 -8.36
C VAL A 140 14.82 -11.69 -8.34
N SER A 141 15.49 -12.26 -7.34
CA SER A 141 15.61 -13.72 -7.20
C SER A 141 14.26 -14.39 -6.95
N LEU A 142 13.40 -13.81 -6.13
CA LEU A 142 12.07 -14.34 -5.82
C LEU A 142 11.11 -14.31 -7.02
N ASN A 143 11.29 -13.37 -7.94
CA ASN A 143 10.45 -13.25 -9.14
C ASN A 143 10.99 -14.04 -10.34
N ASN A 144 12.24 -14.46 -10.33
CA ASN A 144 12.87 -15.02 -11.51
C ASN A 144 12.37 -16.45 -11.79
N GLY A 145 11.59 -16.60 -12.84
CA GLY A 145 11.14 -17.92 -13.36
C GLY A 145 10.09 -18.63 -12.49
N ASN A 146 9.36 -17.91 -11.65
CA ASN A 146 8.43 -18.54 -10.70
C ASN A 146 6.94 -18.31 -11.03
N ASP A 147 6.60 -17.53 -12.05
CA ASP A 147 5.24 -17.19 -12.46
C ASP A 147 4.30 -16.75 -11.29
N ILE A 148 4.91 -16.25 -10.22
CA ILE A 148 4.18 -15.88 -9.00
C ILE A 148 3.40 -14.58 -9.21
N PHE A 149 4.04 -13.59 -9.85
CA PHE A 149 3.46 -12.28 -10.11
C PHE A 149 3.16 -12.08 -11.59
N THR A 150 1.99 -11.53 -11.87
CA THR A 150 1.62 -11.04 -13.20
C THR A 150 0.98 -9.66 -13.11
N SER A 151 1.27 -8.80 -14.07
CA SER A 151 0.52 -7.57 -14.27
C SER A 151 -0.67 -7.82 -15.20
N GLY A 152 -1.72 -6.98 -15.10
CA GLY A 152 -2.85 -7.03 -16.02
C GLY A 152 -2.40 -6.88 -17.48
N THR A 153 -3.07 -7.58 -18.37
CA THR A 153 -2.82 -7.51 -19.80
C THR A 153 -4.00 -6.89 -20.54
N GLU A 154 -3.76 -6.31 -21.71
CA GLU A 154 -4.82 -5.75 -22.56
C GLU A 154 -5.91 -6.78 -22.89
N ASP A 155 -5.53 -8.04 -23.03
CA ASP A 155 -6.41 -9.16 -23.36
C ASP A 155 -7.46 -9.48 -22.30
N ILE A 156 -7.23 -9.06 -21.05
CA ILE A 156 -8.16 -9.28 -19.93
C ILE A 156 -8.75 -7.98 -19.39
N GLY A 157 -8.83 -6.94 -20.22
CA GLY A 157 -9.44 -5.67 -19.88
C GLY A 157 -8.44 -4.56 -19.54
N GLY A 158 -7.14 -4.81 -19.65
CA GLY A 158 -6.08 -3.80 -19.55
C GLY A 158 -5.90 -3.18 -18.17
N SER A 159 -6.50 -3.75 -17.11
CA SER A 159 -6.32 -3.30 -15.74
C SER A 159 -5.74 -4.42 -14.87
N ASP A 160 -4.89 -4.05 -13.97
CA ASP A 160 -4.21 -4.99 -13.05
C ASP A 160 -5.19 -5.67 -12.10
N GLU A 161 -6.33 -5.03 -11.86
CA GLU A 161 -7.41 -5.55 -11.03
C GLU A 161 -8.21 -6.66 -11.75
N SER A 162 -8.05 -6.81 -13.08
CA SER A 162 -8.88 -7.72 -13.89
C SER A 162 -8.68 -9.19 -13.55
N ILE A 163 -7.48 -9.61 -13.12
CA ILE A 163 -7.21 -10.99 -12.71
C ILE A 163 -7.78 -11.26 -11.32
N PHE A 164 -7.56 -10.36 -10.38
CA PHE A 164 -8.01 -10.53 -9.01
C PHE A 164 -9.54 -10.63 -8.89
N PRO A 165 -10.36 -9.77 -9.54
CA PRO A 165 -11.81 -9.88 -9.49
C PRO A 165 -12.38 -11.18 -10.07
N THR A 166 -11.61 -11.88 -10.92
CA THR A 166 -12.01 -13.21 -11.45
C THR A 166 -11.70 -14.37 -10.50
N GLY A 167 -11.15 -14.09 -9.30
CA GLY A 167 -10.77 -15.10 -8.33
C GLY A 167 -9.48 -15.86 -8.66
N ARG A 168 -8.69 -15.41 -9.64
CA ARG A 168 -7.51 -16.12 -10.13
C ARG A 168 -6.17 -15.52 -9.69
N ALA A 169 -6.17 -14.73 -8.61
CA ALA A 169 -4.96 -14.31 -7.92
C ALA A 169 -5.18 -14.33 -6.42
N LEU A 170 -4.18 -14.79 -5.66
CA LEU A 170 -4.26 -14.80 -4.20
C LEU A 170 -4.09 -13.40 -3.64
N PHE A 171 -3.13 -12.63 -4.14
CA PHE A 171 -2.85 -11.27 -3.67
C PHE A 171 -3.01 -10.24 -4.78
N LEU A 172 -3.49 -9.05 -4.39
CA LEU A 172 -3.50 -7.85 -5.23
C LEU A 172 -2.75 -6.73 -4.51
N ALA A 173 -1.69 -6.21 -5.13
CA ALA A 173 -1.00 -5.01 -4.64
C ALA A 173 -1.66 -3.75 -5.24
N GLU A 174 -2.42 -3.04 -4.41
CA GLU A 174 -3.17 -1.85 -4.84
C GLU A 174 -3.31 -0.86 -3.66
N TYR A 175 -3.80 0.33 -3.92
CA TYR A 175 -4.17 1.24 -2.84
C TYR A 175 -5.64 1.10 -2.43
N THR A 176 -5.94 1.42 -1.18
CA THR A 176 -7.23 1.13 -0.55
C THR A 176 -8.43 1.72 -1.29
N GLY A 177 -8.30 2.89 -1.92
CA GLY A 177 -9.41 3.54 -2.64
C GLY A 177 -9.84 2.82 -3.91
N LYS A 178 -8.98 1.98 -4.49
CA LYS A 178 -9.35 1.19 -5.68
C LYS A 178 -10.28 0.02 -5.37
N THR A 179 -10.37 -0.36 -4.10
CA THR A 179 -11.24 -1.45 -3.67
C THR A 179 -12.72 -1.18 -3.90
N GLU A 180 -13.11 0.08 -4.07
CA GLU A 180 -14.47 0.43 -4.49
C GLU A 180 -14.86 -0.18 -5.84
N ASN A 181 -13.88 -0.41 -6.73
CA ASN A 181 -14.11 -1.00 -8.06
C ASN A 181 -14.32 -2.51 -8.03
N ILE A 182 -13.94 -3.17 -6.93
CA ILE A 182 -14.03 -4.63 -6.77
C ILE A 182 -14.96 -5.04 -5.63
N ARG A 183 -15.77 -4.13 -5.09
CA ARG A 183 -16.70 -4.42 -3.98
C ARG A 183 -17.78 -5.43 -4.30
N ASP A 184 -18.11 -5.61 -5.58
CA ASP A 184 -19.20 -6.48 -6.05
C ASP A 184 -18.69 -7.89 -6.45
N ILE A 185 -17.45 -8.27 -6.08
CA ILE A 185 -16.90 -9.61 -6.31
C ILE A 185 -17.59 -10.66 -5.41
N ASP A 186 -17.57 -11.92 -5.85
CA ASP A 186 -18.31 -13.01 -5.20
C ASP A 186 -17.53 -13.74 -4.09
N PHE A 187 -16.32 -13.29 -3.74
CA PHE A 187 -15.49 -13.88 -2.69
C PHE A 187 -15.10 -12.85 -1.62
N ASP A 188 -14.74 -13.33 -0.44
CA ASP A 188 -14.29 -12.46 0.66
C ASP A 188 -12.83 -12.05 0.48
N ILE A 189 -12.57 -10.77 0.71
CA ILE A 189 -11.23 -10.19 0.67
C ILE A 189 -10.80 -9.70 2.06
N GLY A 190 -9.49 -9.75 2.28
CA GLY A 190 -8.87 -9.12 3.45
C GLY A 190 -7.78 -8.13 3.03
N PHE A 191 -7.38 -7.28 3.98
CA PHE A 191 -6.36 -6.26 3.79
C PHE A 191 -5.14 -6.55 4.65
N LEU A 192 -3.97 -6.43 4.06
CA LEU A 192 -2.68 -6.56 4.74
C LEU A 192 -1.82 -5.33 4.44
N PRO A 193 -0.98 -4.89 5.37
CA PRO A 193 0.02 -3.88 5.05
C PRO A 193 1.02 -4.44 4.03
N PRO A 194 1.78 -3.59 3.32
CA PRO A 194 2.96 -4.06 2.60
C PRO A 194 3.88 -4.86 3.54
N PRO A 195 4.43 -5.99 3.08
CA PRO A 195 5.21 -6.87 3.95
C PRO A 195 6.54 -6.21 4.36
N LYS A 196 7.04 -6.58 5.54
CA LYS A 196 8.37 -6.20 6.00
C LYS A 196 9.46 -6.89 5.18
N ALA A 197 10.69 -6.35 5.20
CA ALA A 197 11.85 -7.02 4.61
C ALA A 197 12.12 -8.38 5.27
N ASP A 198 12.03 -8.42 6.60
CA ASP A 198 12.21 -9.60 7.45
C ASP A 198 11.58 -9.38 8.83
N GLU A 199 11.69 -10.38 9.72
CA GLU A 199 11.11 -10.32 11.07
C GLU A 199 11.84 -9.35 12.01
N THR A 200 13.04 -8.93 11.70
CA THR A 200 13.83 -8.00 12.54
C THR A 200 13.37 -6.55 12.40
N GLN A 201 12.67 -6.23 11.31
CA GLN A 201 12.09 -4.92 11.11
C GLN A 201 10.96 -4.67 12.12
N ASP A 202 11.01 -3.54 12.83
CA ASP A 202 10.11 -3.25 13.95
C ASP A 202 8.66 -2.93 13.48
N LYS A 203 8.50 -2.20 12.38
CA LYS A 203 7.22 -1.64 11.93
C LYS A 203 6.87 -2.02 10.50
N TYR A 204 5.59 -2.01 10.21
CA TYR A 204 5.07 -2.00 8.84
C TYR A 204 5.04 -0.57 8.31
N TYR A 205 5.39 -0.40 7.05
CA TYR A 205 5.34 0.87 6.34
C TYR A 205 4.47 0.74 5.09
N SER A 206 3.77 1.82 4.77
CA SER A 206 2.99 1.91 3.54
C SER A 206 3.33 3.19 2.79
N LEU A 207 3.32 3.13 1.48
CA LEU A 207 3.42 4.29 0.62
C LEU A 207 2.05 4.95 0.48
N VAL A 208 2.00 6.27 0.62
CA VAL A 208 0.86 7.10 0.23
C VAL A 208 1.16 7.68 -1.15
N GLU A 209 0.55 7.13 -2.19
CA GLU A 209 0.80 7.56 -3.56
C GLU A 209 0.10 8.88 -3.85
N GLY A 210 0.87 9.90 -4.22
CA GLY A 210 0.33 11.21 -4.59
C GLY A 210 -0.39 11.96 -3.46
N GLY A 211 -0.01 11.72 -2.21
CA GLY A 211 -0.67 12.27 -1.02
C GLY A 211 -1.01 13.76 -1.10
N ALA A 212 -2.15 14.14 -0.55
CA ALA A 212 -2.62 15.53 -0.54
C ALA A 212 -1.84 16.38 0.48
N GLN A 213 -1.18 17.40 0.00
CA GLN A 213 -0.49 18.39 0.80
C GLN A 213 -1.17 19.75 0.65
N SER A 214 -1.21 20.51 1.73
CA SER A 214 -1.69 21.90 1.70
C SER A 214 -0.54 22.87 1.72
N VAL A 215 -0.59 23.83 0.83
CA VAL A 215 0.38 24.92 0.73
C VAL A 215 -0.32 26.27 0.86
N LEU A 216 0.35 27.22 1.48
CA LEU A 216 -0.15 28.59 1.57
C LEU A 216 0.53 29.46 0.50
N PRO A 217 -0.22 29.98 -0.49
CA PRO A 217 0.35 30.87 -1.50
C PRO A 217 0.97 32.13 -0.88
N LYS A 218 2.09 32.58 -1.41
CA LYS A 218 2.78 33.83 -0.94
C LYS A 218 1.93 35.09 -1.10
N THR A 219 0.87 35.04 -1.90
CA THR A 219 -0.06 36.15 -2.12
C THR A 219 -1.08 36.33 -1.01
N VAL A 220 -1.20 35.34 -0.11
CA VAL A 220 -2.12 35.42 1.03
C VAL A 220 -1.61 36.48 2.02
N GLN A 221 -2.53 37.38 2.43
CA GLN A 221 -2.18 38.44 3.35
C GLN A 221 -2.03 37.89 4.79
N PRO A 222 -1.09 38.38 5.58
CA PRO A 222 -0.90 37.95 6.97
C PRO A 222 -2.15 38.06 7.84
N THR A 223 -3.03 39.02 7.56
CA THR A 223 -4.32 39.17 8.21
C THR A 223 -5.27 38.01 8.06
N ASP A 224 -5.07 37.16 7.02
CA ASP A 224 -5.89 35.99 6.73
C ASP A 224 -5.34 34.69 7.33
N TYR A 225 -4.11 34.70 7.84
CA TYR A 225 -3.45 33.46 8.32
C TYR A 225 -4.25 32.77 9.42
N HIS A 226 -4.69 33.54 10.44
CA HIS A 226 -5.45 32.95 11.54
C HIS A 226 -6.79 32.34 11.09
N ARG A 227 -7.46 32.96 10.12
CA ARG A 227 -8.72 32.43 9.56
C ARG A 227 -8.46 31.14 8.79
N ILE A 228 -7.42 31.08 7.97
CA ILE A 228 -7.03 29.90 7.20
C ILE A 228 -6.64 28.77 8.15
N GLU A 229 -5.81 29.05 9.16
CA GLU A 229 -5.42 28.10 10.19
C GLU A 229 -6.64 27.51 10.90
N THR A 230 -7.58 28.35 11.33
CA THR A 230 -8.79 27.93 12.04
C THR A 230 -9.64 27.01 11.18
N ILE A 231 -9.86 27.38 9.91
CA ILE A 231 -10.67 26.58 8.97
C ILE A 231 -9.99 25.22 8.69
N LEU A 232 -8.69 25.23 8.39
CA LEU A 232 -7.96 24.01 8.07
C LEU A 232 -7.89 23.06 9.28
N ASN A 233 -7.69 23.63 10.48
CA ASN A 233 -7.70 22.86 11.72
C ASN A 233 -9.08 22.24 11.99
N ALA A 234 -10.17 22.98 11.75
CA ALA A 234 -11.52 22.46 11.89
C ALA A 234 -11.81 21.32 10.88
N PHE A 235 -11.44 21.49 9.63
CA PHE A 235 -11.57 20.41 8.62
C PHE A 235 -10.79 19.17 9.02
N ALA A 236 -9.53 19.33 9.42
CA ALA A 236 -8.71 18.20 9.83
C ALA A 236 -9.29 17.49 11.07
N TYR A 237 -9.77 18.24 12.05
CA TYR A 237 -10.40 17.70 13.25
C TYR A 237 -11.67 16.88 12.94
N TYR A 238 -12.61 17.45 12.19
CA TYR A 238 -13.87 16.76 11.88
C TYR A 238 -13.65 15.57 10.95
N SER A 239 -12.75 15.69 9.99
CA SER A 239 -12.39 14.54 9.14
C SER A 239 -11.75 13.41 9.94
N TYR A 240 -10.85 13.73 10.87
CA TYR A 240 -10.25 12.76 11.79
C TYR A 240 -11.28 12.07 12.69
N LYS A 241 -12.30 12.81 13.13
CA LYS A 241 -13.34 12.30 14.04
C LYS A 241 -14.44 11.50 13.35
N GLU A 242 -14.79 11.86 12.11
CA GLU A 242 -16.00 11.37 11.45
C GLU A 242 -15.70 10.71 10.11
N SER A 243 -15.00 11.42 9.20
CA SER A 243 -14.85 10.93 7.82
C SER A 243 -13.87 9.75 7.72
N ILE A 244 -12.75 9.81 8.43
CA ILE A 244 -11.75 8.74 8.42
C ILE A 244 -12.29 7.46 9.07
N PRO A 245 -12.91 7.48 10.27
CA PRO A 245 -13.56 6.31 10.81
C PRO A 245 -14.64 5.75 9.89
N ALA A 246 -15.48 6.59 9.29
CA ALA A 246 -16.48 6.12 8.34
C ALA A 246 -15.85 5.46 7.10
N TYR A 247 -14.72 5.98 6.60
CA TYR A 247 -14.00 5.38 5.50
C TYR A 247 -13.40 4.01 5.88
N ILE A 248 -12.76 3.92 7.02
CA ILE A 248 -12.10 2.68 7.47
C ILE A 248 -13.13 1.66 7.93
N ASP A 249 -13.96 2.01 8.93
CA ASP A 249 -14.82 1.05 9.62
C ASP A 249 -16.01 0.63 8.77
N VAL A 250 -16.65 1.59 8.06
CA VAL A 250 -17.86 1.29 7.29
C VAL A 250 -17.54 0.90 5.85
N LEU A 251 -16.70 1.67 5.15
CA LEU A 251 -16.44 1.38 3.74
C LEU A 251 -15.49 0.19 3.58
N LEU A 252 -14.29 0.26 4.17
CA LEU A 252 -13.28 -0.78 3.95
C LEU A 252 -13.62 -2.08 4.68
N MET A 253 -13.98 -2.02 5.97
CA MET A 253 -14.21 -3.22 6.77
C MET A 253 -15.57 -3.86 6.50
N GLU A 254 -16.68 -3.09 6.53
CA GLU A 254 -18.01 -3.67 6.41
C GLU A 254 -18.45 -3.93 4.96
N LYS A 255 -18.11 -3.01 4.01
CA LYS A 255 -18.62 -3.09 2.64
C LYS A 255 -17.65 -3.73 1.65
N VAL A 256 -16.36 -3.63 1.89
CA VAL A 256 -15.34 -4.18 0.98
C VAL A 256 -14.82 -5.51 1.52
N ALA A 257 -14.20 -5.54 2.70
CA ALA A 257 -13.66 -6.77 3.27
C ALA A 257 -14.77 -7.74 3.74
N ARG A 258 -15.93 -7.23 4.12
CA ARG A 258 -17.07 -8.00 4.63
C ARG A 258 -16.73 -8.86 5.85
N ASN A 259 -15.67 -8.53 6.55
CA ASN A 259 -15.26 -9.17 7.79
C ASN A 259 -14.95 -8.10 8.85
N ALA A 260 -14.99 -8.48 10.11
CA ALA A 260 -14.82 -7.58 11.26
C ALA A 260 -13.39 -7.61 11.83
N GLU A 261 -12.43 -8.21 11.12
CA GLU A 261 -11.04 -8.35 11.58
C GLU A 261 -10.07 -7.42 10.87
#